data_f10c163f036aedfead5411615f9a7af3
#
_entry.id   f10c163f036aedfead5411615f9a7af3
#
_cell.length_a   1.000
_cell.length_b   1.000
_cell.length_c   1.000
_cell.angle_alpha   90.00
_cell.angle_beta   90.00
_cell.angle_gamma   90.00
#
_symmetry.space_group_name_H-M   'P 1'
#
loop_
_entity.id
_entity.type
_entity.pdbx_description
1 polymer ?
#
loop_
_entity_poly.entity_id
_entity_poly.type
_entity_poly.pdbx_seq_one_letter_code
_entity_poly.pdbx_strand_id
1 'polypeptide(L)'
;TYYQYRTESDLYNSYRQERKENQLKRQINYLVNKHDLSDKYDLWEDYEKDFEEITKIHSVEYSIFTTGGSPLFYSYLPLDVISNNYSLKEEFADMLVSTDEGKFISENFTDVGKFQASYSVLKNDIGEKYAILFFPYFQDVSFAESELNVFLSTLYQIYFIMLVVAIVLAYFISRYVTRSI
;
A
#
# COMPACT_ATOMS: atom_id res chain seq x y z
N THR A 1 12.85 -21.34 0.43
CA THR A 1 11.64 -21.65 -0.36
C THR A 1 10.45 -20.76 0.01
N TYR A 2 9.59 -21.04 1.00
CA TYR A 2 8.44 -20.19 1.35
C TYR A 2 8.87 -18.83 1.91
N TYR A 3 9.82 -18.80 2.83
CA TYR A 3 10.37 -17.56 3.41
C TYR A 3 11.07 -16.69 2.37
N GLN A 4 11.78 -17.28 1.42
CA GLN A 4 12.43 -16.54 0.33
C GLN A 4 11.40 -15.87 -0.58
N TYR A 5 10.34 -16.58 -0.97
CA TYR A 5 9.26 -16.04 -1.79
C TYR A 5 8.53 -14.88 -1.10
N ARG A 6 8.25 -15.00 0.19
CA ARG A 6 7.62 -13.94 0.98
C ARG A 6 8.52 -12.71 1.06
N THR A 7 9.81 -12.90 1.33
CA THR A 7 10.79 -11.79 1.40
C THR A 7 10.95 -11.09 0.04
N GLU A 8 10.99 -11.83 -1.05
CA GLU A 8 11.08 -11.25 -2.40
C GLU A 8 9.79 -10.53 -2.80
N SER A 9 8.64 -11.06 -2.45
CA SER A 9 7.33 -10.42 -2.69
C SER A 9 7.20 -9.11 -1.89
N ASP A 10 7.60 -9.11 -0.62
CA ASP A 10 7.56 -7.92 0.24
C ASP A 10 8.54 -6.84 -0.27
N LEU A 11 9.73 -7.22 -0.70
CA LEU A 11 10.70 -6.31 -1.33
C LEU A 11 10.19 -5.74 -2.66
N TYR A 12 9.59 -6.56 -3.50
CA TYR A 12 9.02 -6.11 -4.76
C TYR A 12 7.85 -5.15 -4.56
N ASN A 13 6.97 -5.45 -3.61
CA ASN A 13 5.84 -4.59 -3.27
C ASN A 13 6.30 -3.25 -2.69
N SER A 14 7.27 -3.24 -1.78
CA SER A 14 7.82 -2.01 -1.20
C SER A 14 8.48 -1.13 -2.27
N TYR A 15 9.24 -1.72 -3.18
CA TYR A 15 9.87 -1.00 -4.29
C TYR A 15 8.83 -0.42 -5.28
N ARG A 16 7.79 -1.16 -5.58
CA ARG A 16 6.69 -0.69 -6.44
C ARG A 16 5.92 0.46 -5.79
N GLN A 17 5.71 0.40 -4.49
CA GLN A 17 5.04 1.45 -3.70
C GLN A 17 5.89 2.72 -3.65
N GLU A 18 7.17 2.60 -3.35
CA GLU A 18 8.10 3.73 -3.35
C GLU A 18 8.16 4.43 -4.72
N ARG A 19 8.14 3.66 -5.80
CA ARG A 19 8.10 4.22 -7.15
C ARG A 19 6.81 5.00 -7.41
N LYS A 20 5.65 4.50 -6.98
CA LYS A 20 4.36 5.20 -7.09
C LYS A 20 4.36 6.48 -6.24
N GLU A 21 4.81 6.41 -5.00
CA GLU A 21 4.94 7.57 -4.11
C GLU A 21 5.83 8.66 -4.75
N ASN A 22 6.97 8.28 -5.31
CA ASN A 22 7.88 9.21 -5.96
C ASN A 22 7.27 9.84 -7.24
N GLN A 23 6.48 9.09 -8.00
CA GLN A 23 5.76 9.62 -9.15
C GLN A 23 4.69 10.62 -8.70
N LEU A 24 3.93 10.30 -7.65
CA LEU A 24 2.94 11.17 -7.07
C LEU A 24 3.56 12.48 -6.56
N LYS A 25 4.65 12.40 -5.81
CA LYS A 25 5.39 13.59 -5.32
C LYS A 25 5.82 14.51 -6.46
N ARG A 26 6.35 13.95 -7.55
CA ARG A 26 6.76 14.74 -8.72
C ARG A 26 5.61 15.50 -9.35
N GLN A 27 4.44 14.87 -9.47
CA GLN A 27 3.27 15.52 -10.06
C GLN A 27 2.69 16.59 -9.15
N ILE A 28 2.61 16.30 -7.84
CA ILE A 28 2.17 17.31 -6.87
C ILE A 28 3.13 18.51 -6.90
N ASN A 29 4.44 18.28 -6.84
CA ASN A 29 5.43 19.36 -6.91
C ASN A 29 5.35 20.13 -8.22
N TYR A 30 5.14 19.45 -9.35
CA TYR A 30 4.94 20.14 -10.63
C TYR A 30 3.71 21.07 -10.59
N LEU A 31 2.59 20.59 -10.07
CA LEU A 31 1.37 21.38 -9.97
C LEU A 31 1.55 22.58 -9.01
N VAL A 32 2.15 22.34 -7.85
CA VAL A 32 2.43 23.37 -6.85
C VAL A 32 3.37 24.45 -7.39
N ASN A 33 4.45 24.06 -8.06
CA ASN A 33 5.40 25.00 -8.65
C ASN A 33 4.80 25.77 -9.83
N LYS A 34 4.00 25.10 -10.67
CA LYS A 34 3.33 25.72 -11.81
C LYS A 34 2.40 26.85 -11.40
N HIS A 35 1.73 26.71 -10.28
CA HIS A 35 0.73 27.67 -9.76
C HIS A 35 1.23 28.49 -8.57
N ASP A 36 2.50 28.31 -8.16
CA ASP A 36 3.14 29.03 -7.05
C ASP A 36 2.33 28.90 -5.74
N LEU A 37 1.97 27.65 -5.39
CA LEU A 37 1.09 27.33 -4.26
C LEU A 37 1.82 27.05 -2.95
N SER A 38 3.16 27.00 -2.95
CA SER A 38 3.96 26.55 -1.79
C SER A 38 3.68 27.34 -0.51
N ASP A 39 3.40 28.65 -0.62
CA ASP A 39 3.13 29.55 0.51
C ASP A 39 1.69 30.08 0.52
N LYS A 40 0.85 29.65 -0.42
CA LYS A 40 -0.50 30.21 -0.66
C LYS A 40 -1.56 29.15 -0.40
N TYR A 41 -1.68 28.73 0.86
CA TYR A 41 -2.60 27.64 1.24
C TYR A 41 -4.07 27.93 0.95
N ASP A 42 -4.50 29.19 0.96
CA ASP A 42 -5.85 29.66 0.65
C ASP A 42 -6.24 29.46 -0.82
N LEU A 43 -5.27 29.32 -1.72
CA LEU A 43 -5.54 29.08 -3.13
C LEU A 43 -5.67 27.58 -3.48
N TRP A 44 -5.40 26.69 -2.55
CA TRP A 44 -5.44 25.23 -2.83
C TRP A 44 -6.84 24.74 -3.20
N GLU A 45 -7.89 25.34 -2.65
CA GLU A 45 -9.28 25.01 -2.98
C GLU A 45 -9.59 25.24 -4.47
N ASP A 46 -9.00 26.26 -5.09
CA ASP A 46 -9.19 26.56 -6.52
C ASP A 46 -8.63 25.46 -7.43
N TYR A 47 -7.67 24.69 -6.94
CA TYR A 47 -6.99 23.61 -7.68
C TYR A 47 -7.37 22.19 -7.21
N GLU A 48 -8.41 22.05 -6.40
CA GLU A 48 -8.88 20.75 -5.90
C GLU A 48 -9.12 19.74 -7.04
N LYS A 49 -9.71 20.20 -8.14
CA LYS A 49 -9.96 19.35 -9.32
C LYS A 49 -8.69 18.81 -9.97
N ASP A 50 -7.63 19.59 -9.98
CA ASP A 50 -6.34 19.16 -10.55
C ASP A 50 -5.69 18.10 -9.66
N PHE A 51 -5.82 18.23 -8.33
CA PHE A 51 -5.39 17.20 -7.38
C PHE A 51 -6.25 15.92 -7.48
N GLU A 52 -7.57 16.05 -7.66
CA GLU A 52 -8.44 14.89 -7.94
C GLU A 52 -8.06 14.18 -9.27
N GLU A 53 -7.66 14.93 -10.29
CA GLU A 53 -7.23 14.34 -11.56
C GLU A 53 -5.98 13.48 -11.36
N ILE A 54 -5.03 13.90 -10.54
CA ILE A 54 -3.86 13.08 -10.15
C ILE A 54 -4.31 11.76 -9.51
N THR A 55 -5.29 11.79 -8.60
CA THR A 55 -5.87 10.60 -7.97
C THR A 55 -6.42 9.63 -9.03
N LYS A 56 -7.16 10.14 -10.01
CA LYS A 56 -7.77 9.35 -11.08
C LYS A 56 -6.74 8.75 -12.03
N ILE A 57 -5.74 9.55 -12.45
CA ILE A 57 -4.68 9.12 -13.38
C ILE A 57 -3.85 7.99 -12.79
N HIS A 58 -3.48 8.10 -11.52
CA HIS A 58 -2.62 7.11 -10.86
C HIS A 58 -3.39 5.98 -10.17
N SER A 59 -4.72 6.09 -10.08
CA SER A 59 -5.56 5.18 -9.31
C SER A 59 -5.01 4.97 -7.89
N VAL A 60 -4.67 6.07 -7.23
CA VAL A 60 -4.12 6.10 -5.88
C VAL A 60 -4.86 7.12 -5.02
N GLU A 61 -5.08 6.79 -3.77
CA GLU A 61 -5.61 7.71 -2.78
C GLU A 61 -4.46 8.39 -2.05
N TYR A 62 -4.62 9.66 -1.71
CA TYR A 62 -3.63 10.41 -0.96
C TYR A 62 -4.27 11.64 -0.29
N SER A 63 -3.57 12.21 0.66
CA SER A 63 -3.96 13.47 1.29
C SER A 63 -2.76 14.37 1.50
N ILE A 64 -2.98 15.66 1.48
CA ILE A 64 -1.94 16.67 1.67
C ILE A 64 -2.34 17.55 2.84
N PHE A 65 -1.40 17.78 3.73
CA PHE A 65 -1.56 18.63 4.90
C PHE A 65 -0.52 19.75 4.88
N THR A 66 -0.83 20.88 5.50
CA THR A 66 0.18 21.91 5.77
C THR A 66 1.28 21.36 6.68
N THR A 67 2.39 22.06 6.81
CA THR A 67 3.45 21.76 7.80
C THR A 67 2.93 21.83 9.24
N GLY A 68 1.86 22.57 9.52
CA GLY A 68 1.17 22.60 10.82
C GLY A 68 0.07 21.55 10.98
N GLY A 69 -0.10 20.63 9.99
CA GLY A 69 -1.05 19.53 10.08
C GLY A 69 -2.47 19.83 9.61
N SER A 70 -2.79 21.04 9.17
CA SER A 70 -4.13 21.36 8.61
C SER A 70 -4.31 20.73 7.23
N PRO A 71 -5.52 20.20 6.88
CA PRO A 71 -5.74 19.58 5.60
C PRO A 71 -5.74 20.62 4.47
N LEU A 72 -5.06 20.31 3.36
CA LEU A 72 -5.08 21.08 2.11
C LEU A 72 -5.87 20.36 1.02
N PHE A 73 -5.68 19.05 0.93
CA PHE A 73 -6.40 18.19 0.01
C PHE A 73 -6.52 16.79 0.62
N TYR A 74 -7.66 16.13 0.43
CA TYR A 74 -7.85 14.75 0.87
C TYR A 74 -8.73 13.97 -0.10
N SER A 75 -8.22 12.87 -0.63
CA SER A 75 -9.01 11.80 -1.23
C SER A 75 -9.27 10.67 -0.23
N TYR A 76 -8.39 10.53 0.77
CA TYR A 76 -8.50 9.57 1.85
C TYR A 76 -7.97 10.17 3.16
N LEU A 77 -8.70 9.98 4.25
CA LEU A 77 -8.33 10.49 5.58
C LEU A 77 -7.84 9.37 6.49
N PRO A 78 -6.63 9.47 7.04
CA PRO A 78 -6.07 8.51 7.98
C PRO A 78 -6.75 8.63 9.36
N LEU A 79 -7.59 7.68 9.75
CA LEU A 79 -8.37 7.73 10.99
C LEU A 79 -7.52 7.74 12.27
N ASP A 80 -6.31 7.17 12.25
CA ASP A 80 -5.51 6.94 13.47
C ASP A 80 -4.66 8.15 13.90
N VAL A 81 -4.36 9.07 12.99
CA VAL A 81 -3.44 10.20 13.22
C VAL A 81 -4.17 11.54 13.18
N ILE A 82 -5.46 11.50 12.88
CA ILE A 82 -6.32 12.67 12.77
C ILE A 82 -6.87 13.06 14.14
N SER A 83 -6.83 14.37 14.41
CA SER A 83 -7.59 14.98 15.50
C SER A 83 -9.08 15.16 15.08
N ASN A 84 -9.93 15.55 16.03
CA ASN A 84 -11.37 15.76 15.81
C ASN A 84 -11.73 16.77 14.68
N ASN A 85 -10.76 17.48 14.11
CA ASN A 85 -10.93 18.49 13.06
C ASN A 85 -10.30 18.07 11.71
N TYR A 86 -10.13 16.79 11.44
CA TYR A 86 -9.49 16.29 10.21
C TYR A 86 -8.04 16.78 10.00
N SER A 87 -7.38 17.28 11.04
CA SER A 87 -6.00 17.75 11.02
C SER A 87 -5.07 16.68 11.61
N LEU A 88 -3.83 16.61 11.14
CA LEU A 88 -2.79 15.84 11.79
C LEU A 88 -2.54 16.40 13.20
N LYS A 89 -2.18 15.52 14.13
CA LYS A 89 -1.75 15.98 15.46
C LYS A 89 -0.50 16.86 15.31
N GLU A 90 -0.50 18.02 15.94
CA GLU A 90 0.57 18.99 15.85
C GLU A 90 1.94 18.39 16.20
N GLU A 91 2.01 17.63 17.30
CA GLU A 91 3.24 16.93 17.72
C GLU A 91 3.79 16.00 16.63
N PHE A 92 2.91 15.35 15.87
CA PHE A 92 3.31 14.44 14.78
C PHE A 92 3.77 15.22 13.54
N ALA A 93 3.09 16.29 13.19
CA ALA A 93 3.49 17.16 12.10
C ALA A 93 4.85 17.82 12.38
N ASP A 94 5.07 18.34 13.58
CA ASP A 94 6.35 18.90 14.01
C ASP A 94 7.49 17.89 13.99
N MET A 95 7.23 16.65 14.44
CA MET A 95 8.19 15.56 14.37
C MET A 95 8.62 15.30 12.93
N LEU A 96 7.66 15.22 12.00
CA LEU A 96 7.94 14.97 10.58
C LEU A 96 8.73 16.12 9.94
N VAL A 97 8.36 17.36 10.24
CA VAL A 97 9.01 18.53 9.68
C VAL A 97 10.42 18.72 10.26
N SER A 98 10.66 18.35 11.53
CA SER A 98 11.97 18.46 12.17
C SER A 98 12.98 17.40 11.70
N THR A 99 12.50 16.25 11.21
CA THR A 99 13.37 15.16 10.76
C THR A 99 13.96 15.47 9.38
N ASP A 100 15.26 15.20 9.18
CA ASP A 100 15.95 15.46 7.89
C ASP A 100 15.39 14.61 6.75
N GLU A 101 15.10 13.35 7.01
CA GLU A 101 14.51 12.44 6.03
C GLU A 101 13.05 12.83 5.71
N GLY A 102 12.33 13.42 6.67
CA GLY A 102 10.96 13.88 6.53
C GLY A 102 10.01 12.77 6.06
N LYS A 103 10.30 11.51 6.42
CA LYS A 103 9.51 10.34 6.06
C LYS A 103 9.24 9.47 7.28
N PHE A 104 7.98 9.07 7.43
CA PHE A 104 7.54 8.13 8.46
C PHE A 104 6.60 7.10 7.85
N ILE A 105 6.80 5.83 8.15
CA ILE A 105 5.94 4.74 7.71
C ILE A 105 5.22 4.20 8.94
N SER A 106 3.90 4.26 8.92
CA SER A 106 3.02 3.70 9.94
C SER A 106 2.43 2.38 9.44
N GLU A 107 2.37 1.39 10.32
CA GLU A 107 1.64 0.16 10.08
C GLU A 107 0.35 0.19 10.90
N ASN A 108 -0.78 0.14 10.23
CA ASN A 108 -2.07 0.17 10.85
C ASN A 108 -2.86 -1.10 10.53
N PHE A 109 -3.70 -1.52 11.47
CA PHE A 109 -4.59 -2.65 11.30
C PHE A 109 -6.02 -2.12 11.22
N THR A 110 -6.72 -2.45 10.16
CA THR A 110 -8.16 -2.18 10.01
C THR A 110 -8.92 -3.48 9.91
N ASP A 111 -10.25 -3.41 10.04
CA ASP A 111 -11.14 -4.57 9.86
C ASP A 111 -11.02 -5.20 8.46
N VAL A 112 -10.49 -4.47 7.49
CA VAL A 112 -10.27 -4.91 6.11
C VAL A 112 -8.88 -5.54 5.92
N GLY A 113 -7.97 -5.39 6.89
CA GLY A 113 -6.63 -5.95 6.85
C GLY A 113 -5.53 -5.00 7.32
N LYS A 114 -4.30 -5.44 7.12
CA LYS A 114 -3.11 -4.66 7.43
C LYS A 114 -2.87 -3.66 6.30
N PHE A 115 -2.80 -2.37 6.61
CA PHE A 115 -2.32 -1.38 5.66
C PHE A 115 -1.13 -0.62 6.21
N GLN A 116 -0.24 -0.22 5.33
CA GLN A 116 0.86 0.68 5.65
C GLN A 116 0.52 2.06 5.12
N ALA A 117 0.93 3.08 5.83
CA ALA A 117 0.81 4.46 5.39
C ALA A 117 2.17 5.14 5.43
N SER A 118 2.51 5.85 4.36
CA SER A 118 3.69 6.71 4.32
C SER A 118 3.28 8.16 4.53
N TYR A 119 3.93 8.80 5.46
CA TYR A 119 3.92 10.25 5.64
C TYR A 119 5.24 10.81 5.15
N SER A 120 5.23 11.77 4.26
CA SER A 120 6.47 12.34 3.72
C SER A 120 6.33 13.84 3.50
N VAL A 121 7.37 14.55 3.87
CA VAL A 121 7.42 16.01 3.70
C VAL A 121 7.71 16.34 2.25
N LEU A 122 6.90 17.20 1.67
CA LEU A 122 7.08 17.76 0.34
C LEU A 122 8.00 18.99 0.43
N LYS A 123 8.95 19.06 -0.51
CA LYS A 123 9.91 20.16 -0.60
C LYS A 123 9.80 20.81 -1.96
N ASN A 124 9.89 22.14 -1.98
CA ASN A 124 9.98 22.89 -3.23
C ASN A 124 11.39 22.77 -3.87
N ASP A 125 11.59 23.38 -5.02
CA ASP A 125 12.87 23.33 -5.76
C ASP A 125 14.04 23.98 -5.00
N ILE A 126 13.74 24.81 -4.00
CA ILE A 126 14.72 25.50 -3.14
C ILE A 126 15.04 24.63 -1.89
N GLY A 127 14.32 23.53 -1.70
CA GLY A 127 14.48 22.62 -0.56
C GLY A 127 13.67 23.00 0.68
N GLU A 128 12.81 24.02 0.60
CA GLU A 128 11.92 24.41 1.69
C GLU A 128 10.76 23.42 1.81
N LYS A 129 10.43 23.08 3.05
CA LYS A 129 9.34 22.16 3.39
C LYS A 129 8.01 22.94 3.39
N TYR A 130 7.07 22.57 2.51
CA TYR A 130 5.82 23.32 2.37
C TYR A 130 4.57 22.50 2.74
N ALA A 131 4.59 21.17 2.65
CA ALA A 131 3.45 20.33 2.95
C ALA A 131 3.86 18.94 3.41
N ILE A 132 2.91 18.17 3.94
CA ILE A 132 3.04 16.79 4.33
C ILE A 132 2.12 15.95 3.44
N LEU A 133 2.68 14.99 2.72
CA LEU A 133 1.95 14.02 1.92
C LEU A 133 1.68 12.78 2.75
N PHE A 134 0.42 12.39 2.84
CA PHE A 134 -0.03 11.10 3.32
C PHE A 134 -0.36 10.19 2.13
N PHE A 135 0.23 9.02 2.11
CA PHE A 135 0.02 8.02 1.07
C PHE A 135 -0.28 6.65 1.68
N PRO A 136 -1.55 6.18 1.65
CA PRO A 136 -1.91 4.88 2.17
C PRO A 136 -1.48 3.77 1.22
N TYR A 137 -0.85 2.74 1.76
CA TYR A 137 -0.53 1.51 1.07
C TYR A 137 -1.46 0.40 1.54
N PHE A 138 -2.44 0.08 0.75
CA PHE A 138 -3.18 -1.15 0.98
C PHE A 138 -2.29 -2.32 0.56
N GLN A 139 -1.72 -3.02 1.53
CA GLN A 139 -1.13 -4.31 1.25
C GLN A 139 -2.30 -5.24 0.90
N ASP A 140 -2.42 -5.60 -0.36
CA ASP A 140 -3.29 -6.69 -0.80
C ASP A 140 -2.70 -8.04 -0.33
N VAL A 141 -2.58 -8.18 0.99
CA VAL A 141 -2.19 -9.45 1.63
C VAL A 141 -3.23 -10.52 1.28
N SER A 142 -4.49 -10.09 1.11
CA SER A 142 -5.60 -10.96 0.71
C SER A 142 -5.39 -11.60 -0.67
N PHE A 143 -4.81 -10.87 -1.63
CA PHE A 143 -4.60 -11.41 -2.99
C PHE A 143 -3.51 -12.48 -3.00
N ALA A 144 -2.36 -12.22 -2.38
CA ALA A 144 -1.27 -13.20 -2.30
C ALA A 144 -1.63 -14.42 -1.44
N GLU A 145 -2.35 -14.22 -0.32
CA GLU A 145 -2.85 -15.32 0.51
C GLU A 145 -3.97 -16.10 -0.16
N SER A 146 -4.88 -15.46 -0.91
CA SER A 146 -5.93 -16.15 -1.64
C SER A 146 -5.37 -16.96 -2.82
N GLU A 147 -4.43 -16.44 -3.59
CA GLU A 147 -3.74 -17.20 -4.64
C GLU A 147 -2.95 -18.38 -4.07
N LEU A 148 -2.26 -18.18 -2.96
CA LEU A 148 -1.53 -19.25 -2.29
C LEU A 148 -2.48 -20.33 -1.75
N ASN A 149 -3.60 -19.95 -1.14
CA ASN A 149 -4.62 -20.88 -0.67
C ASN A 149 -5.28 -21.65 -1.81
N VAL A 150 -5.58 -21.00 -2.93
CA VAL A 150 -6.10 -21.64 -4.14
C VAL A 150 -5.06 -22.63 -4.71
N PHE A 151 -3.80 -22.22 -4.79
CA PHE A 151 -2.71 -23.09 -5.24
C PHE A 151 -2.52 -24.32 -4.34
N LEU A 152 -2.45 -24.12 -3.01
CA LEU A 152 -2.34 -25.21 -2.04
C LEU A 152 -3.55 -26.14 -2.08
N SER A 153 -4.76 -25.61 -2.19
CA SER A 153 -5.99 -26.38 -2.31
C SER A 153 -5.97 -27.25 -3.58
N THR A 154 -5.57 -26.68 -4.71
CA THR A 154 -5.45 -27.42 -5.98
C THR A 154 -4.39 -28.52 -5.88
N LEU A 155 -3.25 -28.23 -5.28
CA LEU A 155 -2.18 -29.20 -5.06
C LEU A 155 -2.66 -30.35 -4.17
N TYR A 156 -3.37 -30.05 -3.08
CA TYR A 156 -3.96 -31.03 -2.18
C TYR A 156 -4.98 -31.92 -2.91
N GLN A 157 -5.78 -31.33 -3.78
CA GLN A 157 -6.78 -32.06 -4.59
C GLN A 157 -6.11 -33.02 -5.57
N ILE A 158 -5.03 -32.63 -6.23
CA ILE A 158 -4.24 -33.49 -7.13
C ILE A 158 -3.62 -34.66 -6.36
N TYR A 159 -3.00 -34.40 -5.20
CA TYR A 159 -2.42 -35.46 -4.37
C TYR A 159 -3.46 -36.44 -3.87
N PHE A 160 -4.66 -35.95 -3.49
CA PHE A 160 -5.75 -36.82 -3.05
C PHE A 160 -6.24 -37.75 -4.17
N ILE A 161 -6.39 -37.23 -5.37
CA ILE A 161 -6.76 -38.04 -6.55
C ILE A 161 -5.69 -39.10 -6.83
N MET A 162 -4.43 -38.73 -6.82
CA MET A 162 -3.30 -39.64 -7.02
C MET A 162 -3.29 -40.76 -5.97
N LEU A 163 -3.57 -40.42 -4.72
CA LEU A 163 -3.62 -41.41 -3.62
C LEU A 163 -4.78 -42.41 -3.83
N VAL A 164 -5.96 -41.91 -4.22
CA VAL A 164 -7.12 -42.79 -4.52
C VAL A 164 -6.80 -43.73 -5.69
N VAL A 165 -6.19 -43.22 -6.75
CA VAL A 165 -5.77 -44.05 -7.90
C VAL A 165 -4.76 -45.13 -7.48
N ALA A 166 -3.77 -44.75 -6.65
CA ALA A 166 -2.79 -45.70 -6.15
C ALA A 166 -3.40 -46.82 -5.32
N ILE A 167 -4.38 -46.49 -4.44
CA ILE A 167 -5.11 -47.49 -3.63
C ILE A 167 -5.90 -48.45 -4.53
N VAL A 168 -6.59 -47.92 -5.53
CA VAL A 168 -7.38 -48.71 -6.48
C VAL A 168 -6.48 -49.65 -7.27
N LEU A 169 -5.34 -49.17 -7.78
CA LEU A 169 -4.37 -49.99 -8.49
C LEU A 169 -3.79 -51.09 -7.59
N ALA A 170 -3.40 -50.73 -6.36
CA ALA A 170 -2.88 -51.72 -5.40
C ALA A 170 -3.91 -52.83 -5.09
N TYR A 171 -5.20 -52.43 -4.95
CA TYR A 171 -6.28 -53.39 -4.75
C TYR A 171 -6.43 -54.35 -5.94
N PHE A 172 -6.43 -53.86 -7.16
CA PHE A 172 -6.53 -54.70 -8.36
C PHE A 172 -5.34 -55.63 -8.53
N ILE A 173 -4.12 -55.12 -8.31
CA ILE A 173 -2.90 -55.92 -8.38
C ILE A 173 -2.93 -57.03 -7.33
N SER A 174 -3.26 -56.72 -6.09
CA SER A 174 -3.38 -57.69 -5.00
C SER A 174 -4.38 -58.75 -5.33
N ARG A 175 -5.56 -58.39 -5.81
CA ARG A 175 -6.62 -59.34 -6.18
C ARG A 175 -6.23 -60.21 -7.37
N TYR A 176 -5.51 -59.63 -8.36
CA TYR A 176 -5.05 -60.41 -9.53
C TYR A 176 -4.01 -61.46 -9.14
N VAL A 177 -3.03 -61.06 -8.32
CA VAL A 177 -1.97 -61.98 -7.83
C VAL A 177 -2.57 -63.09 -6.97
N THR A 178 -3.47 -62.74 -6.03
CA THR A 178 -4.08 -63.75 -5.13
C THR A 178 -4.99 -64.74 -5.87
N ARG A 179 -5.50 -64.39 -7.04
CA ARG A 179 -6.39 -65.27 -7.84
C ARG A 179 -5.60 -66.17 -8.81
N SER A 180 -4.33 -65.87 -9.00
CA SER A 180 -3.43 -66.63 -9.90
C SER A 180 -2.63 -67.73 -9.18
N ILE A 181 -2.81 -67.86 -7.86
CA ILE A 181 -2.27 -68.97 -7.02
C ILE A 181 -3.43 -69.89 -6.66
#